data_415a6e3f011c20c196a33198ff1d185e
#
_entry.id   415a6e3f011c20c196a33198ff1d185e
#
_cell.length_a   1.000
_cell.length_b   1.000
_cell.length_c   1.000
_cell.angle_alpha   90.00
_cell.angle_beta   90.00
_cell.angle_gamma   90.00
#
_symmetry.space_group_name_H-M   'P 1'
#
loop_
_entity.id
_entity.type
_entity.pdbx_description
1 polymer ?
#
loop_
_entity_poly.entity_id
_entity_poly.type
_entity_poly.pdbx_seq_one_letter_code
_entity_poly.pdbx_strand_id
1 'polypeptide(L)'
;MVLLAGLVPSVVALFGIVKVYESRAVSLRTAEIQNQCTILTNQISASHYFEDTSQEVVNDSLNQLTNIYNGRVMVIDDQLRVVKDTYSLDEGKLDVSESVVRCMKGTSTNNYDKKNHYIEVTAPIAIPGDDQIRGVMLASVSTDSIEDSLDVLYTQGSVIIGLVMIFLTIVAVFAADRVVRPLHQIAATIENVSAGYSDDVLHVDTFTETKSISEAINKMMGRLKLLDDSREEFVSNVSHELKTPMTSMKVLADSLLEQENLPVEMYQEFMGDIAKEIDRENKIITDLLSLVKMDKKGQTLNIESININELLEQILKRLKPIAEKKNVEIVMESFRPVTAEIDETKLSLAISNLVENAVKYNHDNGWVHVSLNADHKFFYVKVEDSGIGIPKDDQAHVFERFFRVDKSHSREIGGTGLGLAIARNAVIAHRGAIKVYSEEGEGTTFTVRIPLIYTAS
;
A
#
# COMPACT_ATOMS: atom_id res chain seq x y z
N MET A 1 -21.20 -1.35 -6.03
CA MET A 1 -20.76 -0.01 -6.38
C MET A 1 -20.81 0.28 -7.87
N VAL A 2 -20.19 -0.51 -8.74
CA VAL A 2 -20.20 -0.29 -10.21
C VAL A 2 -21.63 -0.20 -10.79
N LEU A 3 -22.53 -1.09 -10.39
CA LEU A 3 -23.92 -1.10 -10.84
C LEU A 3 -24.67 0.17 -10.40
N LEU A 4 -24.47 0.64 -9.18
CA LEU A 4 -25.08 1.88 -8.69
C LEU A 4 -24.52 3.12 -9.42
N ALA A 5 -23.24 3.12 -9.73
CA ALA A 5 -22.59 4.20 -10.47
C ALA A 5 -23.09 4.29 -11.93
N GLY A 6 -23.56 3.19 -12.51
CA GLY A 6 -24.20 3.18 -13.84
C GLY A 6 -25.70 3.50 -13.80
N LEU A 7 -26.45 2.92 -12.84
CA LEU A 7 -27.90 3.06 -12.76
C LEU A 7 -28.36 4.49 -12.45
N VAL A 8 -27.78 5.10 -11.42
CA VAL A 8 -28.23 6.42 -10.94
C VAL A 8 -28.08 7.51 -12.02
N PRO A 9 -26.93 7.68 -12.68
CA PRO A 9 -26.80 8.66 -13.76
C PRO A 9 -27.73 8.38 -14.96
N SER A 10 -27.91 7.11 -15.31
CA SER A 10 -28.78 6.73 -16.44
C SER A 10 -30.24 7.07 -16.18
N VAL A 11 -30.76 6.80 -14.98
CA VAL A 11 -32.14 7.14 -14.58
C VAL A 11 -32.31 8.67 -14.52
N VAL A 12 -31.36 9.39 -13.93
CA VAL A 12 -31.38 10.86 -13.86
C VAL A 12 -31.35 11.47 -15.26
N ALA A 13 -30.51 10.92 -16.14
CA ALA A 13 -30.42 11.39 -17.53
C ALA A 13 -31.75 11.16 -18.29
N LEU A 14 -32.34 9.96 -18.17
CA LEU A 14 -33.63 9.67 -18.81
C LEU A 14 -34.71 10.65 -18.33
N PHE A 15 -34.83 10.83 -17.02
CA PHE A 15 -35.82 11.76 -16.44
C PHE A 15 -35.59 13.19 -16.91
N GLY A 16 -34.33 13.63 -16.96
CA GLY A 16 -33.97 14.96 -17.46
C GLY A 16 -34.31 15.15 -18.93
N ILE A 17 -34.00 14.18 -19.80
CA ILE A 17 -34.32 14.20 -21.23
C ILE A 17 -35.82 14.28 -21.45
N VAL A 18 -36.58 13.43 -20.78
CA VAL A 18 -38.06 13.39 -20.92
C VAL A 18 -38.68 14.71 -20.49
N LYS A 19 -38.26 15.27 -19.35
CA LYS A 19 -38.77 16.55 -18.86
C LYS A 19 -38.45 17.73 -19.82
N VAL A 20 -37.25 17.77 -20.35
CA VAL A 20 -36.84 18.77 -21.33
C VAL A 20 -37.63 18.60 -22.63
N TYR A 21 -37.82 17.38 -23.11
CA TYR A 21 -38.62 17.09 -24.30
C TYR A 21 -40.07 17.52 -24.11
N GLU A 22 -40.74 17.16 -23.00
CA GLU A 22 -42.11 17.56 -22.67
C GLU A 22 -42.25 19.08 -22.72
N SER A 23 -41.40 19.81 -21.97
CA SER A 23 -41.43 21.27 -21.92
C SER A 23 -41.26 21.89 -23.29
N ARG A 24 -40.35 21.38 -24.12
CA ARG A 24 -40.07 21.89 -25.45
C ARG A 24 -41.20 21.57 -26.44
N ALA A 25 -41.74 20.35 -26.40
CA ALA A 25 -42.84 19.94 -27.26
C ALA A 25 -44.09 20.77 -27.00
N VAL A 26 -44.48 20.98 -25.72
CA VAL A 26 -45.58 21.83 -25.32
C VAL A 26 -45.39 23.25 -25.78
N SER A 27 -44.18 23.83 -25.55
CA SER A 27 -43.87 25.19 -25.95
C SER A 27 -43.95 25.40 -27.48
N LEU A 28 -43.41 24.46 -28.26
CA LEU A 28 -43.50 24.48 -29.72
C LEU A 28 -44.96 24.39 -30.22
N ARG A 29 -45.74 23.45 -29.66
CA ARG A 29 -47.14 23.26 -30.01
C ARG A 29 -47.96 24.50 -29.68
N THR A 30 -47.72 25.09 -28.50
CA THR A 30 -48.39 26.35 -28.09
C THR A 30 -48.09 27.49 -29.06
N ALA A 31 -46.85 27.69 -29.44
CA ALA A 31 -46.45 28.74 -30.38
C ALA A 31 -47.05 28.52 -31.77
N GLU A 32 -47.12 27.27 -32.24
CA GLU A 32 -47.73 26.91 -33.51
C GLU A 32 -49.23 27.25 -33.53
N ILE A 33 -49.96 26.84 -32.46
CA ILE A 33 -51.37 27.12 -32.32
C ILE A 33 -51.64 28.64 -32.23
N GLN A 34 -50.84 29.38 -31.45
CA GLN A 34 -50.96 30.83 -31.36
C GLN A 34 -50.79 31.52 -32.72
N ASN A 35 -49.85 31.04 -33.53
CA ASN A 35 -49.63 31.58 -34.88
C ASN A 35 -50.86 31.28 -35.77
N GLN A 36 -51.40 30.07 -35.74
CA GLN A 36 -52.60 29.68 -36.50
C GLN A 36 -53.84 30.50 -36.04
N CYS A 37 -54.00 30.65 -34.71
CA CYS A 37 -55.06 31.51 -34.16
C CYS A 37 -54.94 32.93 -34.64
N THR A 38 -53.74 33.50 -34.70
CA THR A 38 -53.49 34.87 -35.20
C THR A 38 -53.90 35.00 -36.68
N ILE A 39 -53.59 34.01 -37.51
CA ILE A 39 -53.96 33.99 -38.93
C ILE A 39 -55.48 33.96 -39.05
N LEU A 40 -56.17 33.09 -38.31
CA LEU A 40 -57.62 32.89 -38.36
C LEU A 40 -58.36 34.11 -37.78
N THR A 41 -57.91 34.73 -36.69
CA THR A 41 -58.54 35.93 -36.12
C THR A 41 -58.47 37.10 -37.11
N ASN A 42 -57.36 37.27 -37.85
CA ASN A 42 -57.26 38.24 -38.92
C ASN A 42 -58.23 37.94 -40.09
N GLN A 43 -58.41 36.68 -40.45
CA GLN A 43 -59.34 36.22 -41.46
C GLN A 43 -60.80 36.51 -41.04
N ILE A 44 -61.18 36.11 -39.79
CA ILE A 44 -62.50 36.42 -39.21
C ILE A 44 -62.78 37.95 -39.19
N SER A 45 -61.81 38.70 -38.81
CA SER A 45 -61.95 40.16 -38.77
C SER A 45 -62.12 40.77 -40.15
N ALA A 46 -61.36 40.35 -41.15
CA ALA A 46 -61.44 40.86 -42.54
C ALA A 46 -62.70 40.44 -43.23
N SER A 47 -63.35 39.35 -42.87
CA SER A 47 -64.56 38.83 -43.47
C SER A 47 -65.85 39.39 -42.89
N HIS A 48 -65.84 40.22 -41.87
CA HIS A 48 -67.01 40.60 -41.10
C HIS A 48 -67.87 39.46 -40.57
N TYR A 49 -67.21 38.41 -40.10
CA TYR A 49 -67.82 37.13 -39.70
C TYR A 49 -68.89 37.23 -38.62
N PHE A 50 -68.84 38.24 -37.76
CA PHE A 50 -69.87 38.48 -36.74
C PHE A 50 -71.20 38.93 -37.30
N GLU A 51 -71.25 39.42 -38.56
CA GLU A 51 -72.49 39.86 -39.26
C GLU A 51 -73.14 38.68 -40.02
N ASP A 52 -72.33 37.74 -40.51
CA ASP A 52 -72.75 36.49 -41.16
C ASP A 52 -71.85 35.30 -40.80
N THR A 53 -72.30 34.47 -39.90
CA THR A 53 -71.57 33.31 -39.39
C THR A 53 -71.64 32.07 -40.29
N SER A 54 -72.39 32.22 -41.45
CA SER A 54 -72.52 31.12 -42.42
C SER A 54 -71.40 31.07 -43.47
N GLN A 55 -70.39 31.90 -43.36
CA GLN A 55 -69.26 32.02 -44.30
C GLN A 55 -68.46 30.71 -44.38
N GLU A 56 -68.58 29.95 -45.46
CA GLU A 56 -68.01 28.63 -45.66
C GLU A 56 -66.49 28.64 -45.53
N VAL A 57 -65.81 29.63 -46.12
CA VAL A 57 -64.34 29.72 -46.08
C VAL A 57 -63.76 29.83 -44.66
N VAL A 58 -64.43 30.64 -43.78
CA VAL A 58 -63.99 30.78 -42.39
C VAL A 58 -64.30 29.52 -41.60
N ASN A 59 -65.48 28.98 -41.78
CA ASN A 59 -65.89 27.74 -41.11
C ASN A 59 -65.01 26.54 -41.50
N ASP A 60 -64.63 26.43 -42.78
CA ASP A 60 -63.68 25.41 -43.25
C ASP A 60 -62.31 25.58 -42.62
N SER A 61 -61.83 26.78 -42.51
CA SER A 61 -60.52 27.07 -41.85
C SER A 61 -60.54 26.73 -40.35
N LEU A 62 -61.66 27.04 -39.64
CA LEU A 62 -61.85 26.64 -38.24
C LEU A 62 -61.89 25.10 -38.08
N ASN A 63 -62.63 24.42 -38.95
CA ASN A 63 -62.69 22.97 -38.97
C ASN A 63 -61.35 22.33 -39.32
N GLN A 64 -60.61 22.93 -40.23
CA GLN A 64 -59.28 22.48 -40.59
C GLN A 64 -58.31 22.51 -39.38
N LEU A 65 -58.29 23.62 -38.61
CA LEU A 65 -57.54 23.71 -37.39
C LEU A 65 -57.94 22.64 -36.38
N THR A 66 -59.24 22.46 -36.16
CA THR A 66 -59.84 21.42 -35.32
C THR A 66 -59.32 20.02 -35.71
N ASN A 67 -59.35 19.69 -37.00
CA ASN A 67 -58.94 18.35 -37.51
C ASN A 67 -57.42 18.15 -37.43
N ILE A 68 -56.61 19.16 -37.75
CA ILE A 68 -55.11 19.04 -37.72
C ILE A 68 -54.63 18.79 -36.31
N TYR A 69 -55.20 19.52 -35.34
CA TYR A 69 -54.68 19.48 -33.97
C TYR A 69 -55.54 18.67 -33.01
N ASN A 70 -56.57 17.98 -33.53
CA ASN A 70 -57.53 17.18 -32.72
C ASN A 70 -58.05 18.05 -31.54
N GLY A 71 -58.57 19.21 -31.86
CA GLY A 71 -58.98 20.20 -30.89
C GLY A 71 -60.34 20.77 -31.12
N ARG A 72 -60.80 21.70 -30.31
CA ARG A 72 -62.03 22.44 -30.39
C ARG A 72 -61.74 23.91 -30.53
N VAL A 73 -62.41 24.61 -31.42
CA VAL A 73 -62.26 26.03 -31.62
C VAL A 73 -63.63 26.71 -31.43
N MET A 74 -63.65 27.75 -30.62
CA MET A 74 -64.83 28.58 -30.38
C MET A 74 -64.53 30.02 -30.76
N VAL A 75 -65.49 30.68 -31.39
CA VAL A 75 -65.49 32.12 -31.66
C VAL A 75 -66.55 32.76 -30.78
N ILE A 76 -66.12 33.74 -29.99
CA ILE A 76 -66.94 34.36 -28.92
C ILE A 76 -67.01 35.84 -29.24
N ASP A 77 -68.24 36.46 -29.16
CA ASP A 77 -68.44 37.84 -29.44
C ASP A 77 -68.13 38.78 -28.27
N ASP A 78 -68.34 40.08 -28.43
CA ASP A 78 -68.12 41.14 -27.41
C ASP A 78 -69.08 41.03 -26.22
N GLN A 79 -70.18 40.29 -26.36
CA GLN A 79 -71.11 39.95 -25.28
C GLN A 79 -70.81 38.67 -24.57
N LEU A 80 -69.60 38.05 -24.80
CA LEU A 80 -69.16 36.78 -24.28
C LEU A 80 -70.03 35.61 -24.74
N ARG A 81 -70.74 35.73 -25.84
CA ARG A 81 -71.61 34.66 -26.40
C ARG A 81 -70.79 33.83 -27.43
N VAL A 82 -70.87 32.55 -27.35
CA VAL A 82 -70.26 31.67 -28.36
C VAL A 82 -71.06 31.75 -29.65
N VAL A 83 -70.44 32.37 -30.65
CA VAL A 83 -71.07 32.60 -31.98
C VAL A 83 -70.84 31.37 -32.88
N LYS A 84 -69.67 30.72 -32.73
CA LYS A 84 -69.35 29.49 -33.46
C LYS A 84 -68.56 28.55 -32.56
N ASP A 85 -68.88 27.28 -32.65
CA ASP A 85 -68.23 26.18 -31.99
C ASP A 85 -68.02 25.02 -32.97
N THR A 86 -66.81 24.62 -33.22
CA THR A 86 -66.50 23.53 -34.16
C THR A 86 -67.10 22.19 -33.75
N TYR A 87 -67.45 22.02 -32.46
CA TYR A 87 -68.17 20.84 -31.98
C TYR A 87 -69.68 21.04 -31.85
N SER A 88 -70.17 22.27 -32.10
CA SER A 88 -71.58 22.63 -32.01
C SER A 88 -72.25 22.37 -30.65
N LEU A 89 -71.50 22.30 -29.55
CA LEU A 89 -71.98 21.95 -28.21
C LEU A 89 -72.41 23.17 -27.40
N ASP A 90 -71.79 24.34 -27.60
CA ASP A 90 -71.96 25.53 -26.77
C ASP A 90 -72.37 26.76 -27.58
N GLU A 91 -72.76 26.64 -28.87
CA GLU A 91 -73.22 27.77 -29.67
C GLU A 91 -74.43 28.46 -29.01
N GLY A 92 -74.38 29.79 -28.90
CA GLY A 92 -75.40 30.62 -28.26
C GLY A 92 -75.29 30.70 -26.72
N LYS A 93 -74.41 29.95 -26.06
CA LYS A 93 -74.19 30.05 -24.62
C LYS A 93 -73.19 31.16 -24.30
N LEU A 94 -73.18 31.61 -23.04
CA LEU A 94 -72.17 32.57 -22.53
C LEU A 94 -70.93 31.82 -22.03
N ASP A 95 -69.76 32.28 -22.46
CA ASP A 95 -68.49 31.82 -21.93
C ASP A 95 -67.82 32.94 -21.12
N VAL A 96 -67.84 32.79 -19.81
CA VAL A 96 -67.28 33.75 -18.84
C VAL A 96 -65.96 33.21 -18.23
N SER A 97 -65.28 32.32 -18.91
CA SER A 97 -63.97 31.79 -18.46
C SER A 97 -62.95 32.90 -18.30
N GLU A 98 -62.06 32.71 -17.34
CA GLU A 98 -61.03 33.73 -17.03
C GLU A 98 -60.15 34.04 -18.26
N SER A 99 -59.83 33.03 -19.06
CA SER A 99 -59.01 33.14 -20.27
C SER A 99 -59.70 34.02 -21.32
N VAL A 100 -61.02 33.83 -21.54
CA VAL A 100 -61.84 34.64 -22.48
C VAL A 100 -61.94 36.09 -21.99
N VAL A 101 -62.26 36.30 -20.71
CA VAL A 101 -62.41 37.66 -20.14
C VAL A 101 -61.10 38.44 -20.17
N ARG A 102 -59.94 37.78 -19.94
CA ARG A 102 -58.60 38.40 -20.07
C ARG A 102 -58.33 38.76 -21.54
N CYS A 103 -58.64 37.86 -22.45
CA CYS A 103 -58.38 38.05 -23.85
C CYS A 103 -59.21 39.21 -24.43
N MET A 104 -60.46 39.41 -23.97
CA MET A 104 -61.29 40.58 -24.31
C MET A 104 -60.69 41.92 -23.86
N LYS A 105 -59.80 41.91 -22.87
CA LYS A 105 -58.99 43.06 -22.42
C LYS A 105 -57.72 43.28 -23.22
N GLY A 106 -57.46 42.48 -24.25
CA GLY A 106 -56.30 42.57 -25.14
C GLY A 106 -55.16 41.70 -24.77
N THR A 107 -55.28 40.80 -23.76
CA THR A 107 -54.19 39.92 -23.31
C THR A 107 -54.48 38.48 -23.73
N SER A 108 -53.79 38.02 -24.78
CA SER A 108 -53.82 36.60 -25.15
C SER A 108 -53.32 35.74 -24.00
N THR A 109 -53.97 34.61 -23.74
CA THR A 109 -53.58 33.66 -22.72
C THR A 109 -53.26 32.30 -23.36
N ASN A 110 -52.34 31.62 -22.77
CA ASN A 110 -52.11 30.21 -23.06
C ASN A 110 -52.02 29.42 -21.74
N ASN A 111 -52.59 28.29 -21.70
CA ASN A 111 -52.60 27.39 -20.54
C ASN A 111 -52.41 25.97 -21.00
N TYR A 112 -51.49 25.25 -20.37
CA TYR A 112 -51.29 23.82 -20.57
C TYR A 112 -51.91 23.08 -19.39
N ASP A 113 -52.98 22.40 -19.61
CA ASP A 113 -53.59 21.48 -18.64
C ASP A 113 -53.08 20.07 -18.85
N LYS A 114 -51.98 19.74 -18.07
CA LYS A 114 -51.37 18.43 -18.12
C LYS A 114 -52.32 17.30 -17.68
N LYS A 115 -53.29 17.58 -16.80
CA LYS A 115 -54.18 16.59 -16.25
C LYS A 115 -55.27 16.15 -17.25
N ASN A 116 -55.71 17.09 -18.03
CA ASN A 116 -56.79 16.86 -19.02
C ASN A 116 -56.23 16.78 -20.45
N HIS A 117 -54.92 16.80 -20.63
CA HIS A 117 -54.20 16.57 -21.90
C HIS A 117 -54.59 17.56 -23.01
N TYR A 118 -54.72 18.87 -22.66
CA TYR A 118 -54.96 19.89 -23.68
C TYR A 118 -54.15 21.18 -23.42
N ILE A 119 -53.93 21.92 -24.51
CA ILE A 119 -53.43 23.28 -24.51
C ILE A 119 -54.56 24.19 -24.89
N GLU A 120 -54.87 25.18 -24.08
CA GLU A 120 -55.84 26.23 -24.35
C GLU A 120 -55.13 27.51 -24.76
N VAL A 121 -55.53 28.08 -25.87
CA VAL A 121 -54.97 29.32 -26.40
C VAL A 121 -56.12 30.27 -26.73
N THR A 122 -56.03 31.53 -26.27
CA THR A 122 -56.97 32.57 -26.65
C THR A 122 -56.30 33.61 -27.52
N ALA A 123 -56.99 34.11 -28.54
CA ALA A 123 -56.54 35.19 -29.42
C ALA A 123 -57.65 36.22 -29.61
N PRO A 124 -57.36 37.54 -29.46
CA PRO A 124 -58.36 38.56 -29.65
C PRO A 124 -58.63 38.75 -31.13
N ILE A 125 -59.92 39.07 -31.46
CA ILE A 125 -60.40 39.43 -32.80
C ILE A 125 -60.62 40.90 -32.79
N ALA A 126 -59.72 41.67 -33.41
CA ALA A 126 -59.79 43.16 -33.52
C ALA A 126 -60.12 43.55 -34.93
N ILE A 127 -60.77 44.71 -35.10
CA ILE A 127 -61.05 45.30 -36.42
C ILE A 127 -59.74 45.90 -36.97
N PRO A 128 -59.40 45.71 -38.25
CA PRO A 128 -58.24 46.38 -38.85
C PRO A 128 -58.39 47.91 -38.79
N GLY A 129 -57.45 48.56 -38.05
CA GLY A 129 -57.39 49.98 -37.89
C GLY A 129 -58.20 50.58 -36.69
N ASP A 130 -58.79 49.74 -35.87
CA ASP A 130 -59.42 50.10 -34.58
C ASP A 130 -58.88 49.20 -33.49
N ASP A 131 -58.55 49.78 -32.33
CA ASP A 131 -58.06 49.02 -31.18
C ASP A 131 -59.21 48.26 -30.42
N GLN A 132 -60.43 48.35 -30.92
CA GLN A 132 -61.58 47.63 -30.28
C GLN A 132 -61.60 46.16 -30.60
N ILE A 133 -61.63 45.35 -29.54
CA ILE A 133 -61.79 43.90 -29.64
C ILE A 133 -63.25 43.57 -29.79
N ARG A 134 -63.61 42.90 -30.90
CA ARG A 134 -64.97 42.48 -31.26
C ARG A 134 -65.29 41.06 -30.79
N GLY A 135 -64.25 40.31 -30.36
CA GLY A 135 -64.45 38.94 -29.91
C GLY A 135 -63.17 38.26 -29.56
N VAL A 136 -63.25 37.01 -29.17
CA VAL A 136 -62.14 36.15 -28.81
C VAL A 136 -62.30 34.81 -29.53
N MET A 137 -61.22 34.32 -30.08
CA MET A 137 -61.09 32.96 -30.51
C MET A 137 -60.44 32.16 -29.38
N LEU A 138 -61.07 31.09 -28.95
CA LEU A 138 -60.60 30.11 -27.99
C LEU A 138 -60.31 28.79 -28.73
N ALA A 139 -59.07 28.32 -28.66
CA ALA A 139 -58.68 27.03 -29.23
C ALA A 139 -58.18 26.11 -28.09
N SER A 140 -58.85 24.99 -27.92
CA SER A 140 -58.43 23.91 -27.00
C SER A 140 -57.97 22.71 -27.82
N VAL A 141 -56.68 22.39 -27.71
CA VAL A 141 -56.00 21.40 -28.58
C VAL A 141 -55.41 20.24 -27.77
N SER A 142 -55.67 19.02 -28.24
CA SER A 142 -55.14 17.80 -27.58
C SER A 142 -53.61 17.76 -27.58
N THR A 143 -53.06 17.25 -26.49
CA THR A 143 -51.63 16.92 -26.33
C THR A 143 -51.35 15.40 -26.34
N ASP A 144 -52.33 14.57 -26.73
CA ASP A 144 -52.17 13.10 -26.75
C ASP A 144 -50.97 12.66 -27.57
N SER A 145 -50.72 13.31 -28.73
CA SER A 145 -49.52 13.00 -29.55
C SER A 145 -48.18 13.31 -28.86
N ILE A 146 -48.18 14.25 -27.92
CA ILE A 146 -46.98 14.56 -27.10
C ILE A 146 -46.82 13.42 -26.07
N GLU A 147 -47.89 12.99 -25.43
CA GLU A 147 -47.87 11.87 -24.48
C GLU A 147 -47.43 10.56 -25.09
N ASP A 148 -48.03 10.20 -26.26
CA ASP A 148 -47.60 9.01 -27.00
C ASP A 148 -46.07 9.06 -27.27
N SER A 149 -45.53 10.22 -27.62
CA SER A 149 -44.09 10.41 -27.83
C SER A 149 -43.28 10.23 -26.53
N LEU A 150 -43.82 10.72 -25.39
CA LEU A 150 -43.19 10.54 -24.06
C LEU A 150 -43.20 9.06 -23.65
N ASP A 151 -44.27 8.33 -23.88
CA ASP A 151 -44.37 6.90 -23.56
C ASP A 151 -43.36 6.08 -24.38
N VAL A 152 -43.20 6.41 -25.65
CA VAL A 152 -42.18 5.79 -26.51
C VAL A 152 -40.76 6.09 -25.95
N LEU A 153 -40.48 7.35 -25.55
CA LEU A 153 -39.21 7.72 -24.95
C LEU A 153 -38.94 7.00 -23.63
N TYR A 154 -39.94 6.85 -22.76
CA TYR A 154 -39.82 6.08 -21.51
C TYR A 154 -39.55 4.60 -21.80
N THR A 155 -40.29 4.01 -22.72
CA THR A 155 -40.14 2.59 -23.07
C THR A 155 -38.74 2.33 -23.66
N GLN A 156 -38.37 3.09 -24.69
CA GLN A 156 -37.04 2.93 -25.33
C GLN A 156 -35.89 3.24 -24.35
N GLY A 157 -36.03 4.29 -23.56
CA GLY A 157 -35.04 4.67 -22.54
C GLY A 157 -34.86 3.57 -21.49
N SER A 158 -35.92 2.95 -21.01
CA SER A 158 -35.87 1.85 -20.04
C SER A 158 -35.22 0.58 -20.60
N VAL A 159 -35.47 0.27 -21.88
CA VAL A 159 -34.80 -0.85 -22.57
C VAL A 159 -33.30 -0.59 -22.69
N ILE A 160 -32.89 0.64 -23.07
CA ILE A 160 -31.48 1.01 -23.18
C ILE A 160 -30.79 0.91 -21.80
N ILE A 161 -31.43 1.42 -20.74
CA ILE A 161 -30.89 1.29 -19.37
C ILE A 161 -30.73 -0.18 -18.99
N GLY A 162 -31.69 -1.03 -19.31
CA GLY A 162 -31.62 -2.48 -19.08
C GLY A 162 -30.40 -3.13 -19.77
N LEU A 163 -30.19 -2.81 -21.04
CA LEU A 163 -29.04 -3.33 -21.81
C LEU A 163 -27.70 -2.84 -21.25
N VAL A 164 -27.61 -1.56 -20.90
CA VAL A 164 -26.41 -0.99 -20.26
C VAL A 164 -26.12 -1.68 -18.92
N MET A 165 -27.14 -1.94 -18.12
CA MET A 165 -26.99 -2.64 -16.84
C MET A 165 -26.52 -4.08 -17.00
N ILE A 166 -27.02 -4.80 -17.99
CA ILE A 166 -26.55 -6.16 -18.32
C ILE A 166 -25.06 -6.10 -18.73
N PHE A 167 -24.71 -5.19 -19.62
CA PHE A 167 -23.32 -5.01 -20.05
C PHE A 167 -22.39 -4.68 -18.88
N LEU A 168 -22.77 -3.72 -18.02
CA LEU A 168 -21.97 -3.35 -16.84
C LEU A 168 -21.83 -4.52 -15.86
N THR A 169 -22.86 -5.35 -15.72
CA THR A 169 -22.81 -6.55 -14.87
C THR A 169 -21.78 -7.55 -15.40
N ILE A 170 -21.78 -7.82 -16.71
CA ILE A 170 -20.82 -8.72 -17.35
C ILE A 170 -19.39 -8.19 -17.16
N VAL A 171 -19.17 -6.89 -17.43
CA VAL A 171 -17.86 -6.26 -17.24
C VAL A 171 -17.40 -6.30 -15.78
N ALA A 172 -18.31 -6.04 -14.82
CA ALA A 172 -18.01 -6.08 -13.40
C ALA A 172 -17.61 -7.48 -12.92
N VAL A 173 -18.31 -8.51 -13.37
CA VAL A 173 -17.99 -9.92 -13.04
C VAL A 173 -16.63 -10.30 -13.63
N PHE A 174 -16.39 -9.97 -14.90
CA PHE A 174 -15.10 -10.25 -15.56
C PHE A 174 -13.94 -9.51 -14.88
N ALA A 175 -14.11 -8.22 -14.56
CA ALA A 175 -13.09 -7.43 -13.87
C ALA A 175 -12.83 -7.94 -12.45
N ALA A 176 -13.89 -8.32 -11.70
CA ALA A 176 -13.77 -8.90 -10.37
C ALA A 176 -12.96 -10.20 -10.38
N ASP A 177 -13.24 -11.10 -11.31
CA ASP A 177 -12.53 -12.36 -11.44
C ASP A 177 -11.04 -12.13 -11.79
N ARG A 178 -10.77 -11.20 -12.70
CA ARG A 178 -9.39 -10.89 -13.12
C ARG A 178 -8.54 -10.18 -12.06
N VAL A 179 -9.15 -9.39 -11.17
CA VAL A 179 -8.44 -8.63 -10.12
C VAL A 179 -8.38 -9.40 -8.81
N VAL A 180 -9.46 -10.08 -8.42
CA VAL A 180 -9.56 -10.71 -7.10
C VAL A 180 -8.85 -12.06 -7.03
N ARG A 181 -8.88 -12.87 -8.10
CA ARG A 181 -8.21 -14.18 -8.12
C ARG A 181 -6.71 -14.13 -7.79
N PRO A 182 -5.91 -13.24 -8.42
CA PRO A 182 -4.49 -13.12 -8.09
C PRO A 182 -4.23 -12.76 -6.64
N LEU A 183 -5.05 -11.88 -6.06
CA LEU A 183 -4.94 -11.51 -4.65
C LEU A 183 -5.27 -12.67 -3.70
N HIS A 184 -6.26 -13.48 -4.04
CA HIS A 184 -6.55 -14.71 -3.28
C HIS A 184 -5.43 -15.74 -3.37
N GLN A 185 -4.78 -15.89 -4.52
CA GLN A 185 -3.62 -16.77 -4.67
C GLN A 185 -2.46 -16.30 -3.80
N ILE A 186 -2.16 -14.99 -3.79
CA ILE A 186 -1.15 -14.39 -2.92
C ILE A 186 -1.46 -14.69 -1.44
N ALA A 187 -2.69 -14.43 -1.00
CA ALA A 187 -3.12 -14.66 0.37
C ALA A 187 -2.99 -16.15 0.79
N ALA A 188 -3.46 -17.07 -0.05
CA ALA A 188 -3.38 -18.50 0.21
C ALA A 188 -1.93 -19.01 0.28
N THR A 189 -1.04 -18.52 -0.59
CA THR A 189 0.38 -18.89 -0.55
C THR A 189 1.05 -18.38 0.73
N ILE A 190 0.77 -17.15 1.15
CA ILE A 190 1.31 -16.60 2.42
C ILE A 190 0.85 -17.46 3.60
N GLU A 191 -0.42 -17.86 3.63
CA GLU A 191 -0.97 -18.70 4.69
C GLU A 191 -0.31 -20.08 4.73
N ASN A 192 -0.11 -20.71 3.57
CA ASN A 192 0.57 -22.01 3.45
C ASN A 192 2.03 -21.95 3.89
N VAL A 193 2.76 -20.90 3.50
CA VAL A 193 4.15 -20.69 3.93
C VAL A 193 4.23 -20.42 5.44
N SER A 194 3.31 -19.61 5.98
CA SER A 194 3.23 -19.35 7.43
C SER A 194 2.94 -20.60 8.25
N ALA A 195 2.24 -21.58 7.67
CA ALA A 195 1.97 -22.89 8.27
C ALA A 195 3.11 -23.89 8.07
N GLY A 196 4.18 -23.55 7.37
CA GLY A 196 5.34 -24.39 7.12
C GLY A 196 5.14 -25.48 6.04
N TYR A 197 4.12 -25.33 5.18
CA TYR A 197 3.73 -26.38 4.22
C TYR A 197 4.34 -26.26 2.82
N SER A 198 4.93 -25.14 2.42
CA SER A 198 5.55 -25.02 1.10
C SER A 198 6.72 -24.04 1.03
N ASP A 199 7.72 -24.43 0.24
CA ASP A 199 8.88 -23.62 -0.19
C ASP A 199 8.59 -22.92 -1.55
N ASP A 200 7.32 -22.87 -1.99
CA ASP A 200 6.95 -22.43 -3.33
C ASP A 200 7.15 -20.93 -3.51
N VAL A 201 7.84 -20.60 -4.58
CA VAL A 201 8.02 -19.22 -5.02
C VAL A 201 6.69 -18.70 -5.57
N LEU A 202 6.23 -17.59 -5.03
CA LEU A 202 5.02 -16.93 -5.45
C LEU A 202 5.21 -16.38 -6.87
N HIS A 203 4.47 -16.93 -7.86
CA HIS A 203 4.54 -16.50 -9.24
C HIS A 203 3.18 -15.98 -9.70
N VAL A 204 2.99 -14.66 -9.67
CA VAL A 204 1.76 -13.98 -10.10
C VAL A 204 2.12 -12.87 -11.07
N ASP A 205 2.00 -13.14 -12.38
CA ASP A 205 2.37 -12.23 -13.46
C ASP A 205 1.15 -11.51 -14.11
N THR A 206 0.06 -11.29 -13.35
CA THR A 206 -1.19 -10.78 -13.92
C THR A 206 -1.19 -9.27 -14.15
N PHE A 207 -0.62 -8.50 -13.24
CA PHE A 207 -0.51 -7.03 -13.30
C PHE A 207 0.84 -6.59 -12.72
N THR A 208 1.30 -5.41 -13.12
CA THR A 208 2.55 -4.81 -12.64
C THR A 208 2.60 -4.71 -11.11
N GLU A 209 1.47 -4.34 -10.50
CA GLU A 209 1.31 -4.20 -9.06
C GLU A 209 1.37 -5.55 -8.33
N THR A 210 0.68 -6.57 -8.84
CA THR A 210 0.70 -7.91 -8.25
C THR A 210 2.06 -8.57 -8.40
N LYS A 211 2.77 -8.33 -9.51
CA LYS A 211 4.15 -8.77 -9.72
C LYS A 211 5.10 -8.15 -8.70
N SER A 212 5.03 -6.83 -8.51
CA SER A 212 5.85 -6.12 -7.53
C SER A 212 5.61 -6.60 -6.10
N ILE A 213 4.35 -6.89 -5.75
CA ILE A 213 3.99 -7.48 -4.45
C ILE A 213 4.57 -8.90 -4.32
N SER A 214 4.45 -9.75 -5.34
CA SER A 214 5.01 -11.09 -5.37
C SER A 214 6.54 -11.08 -5.17
N GLU A 215 7.25 -10.20 -5.89
CA GLU A 215 8.70 -10.05 -5.75
C GLU A 215 9.10 -9.59 -4.34
N ALA A 216 8.37 -8.63 -3.76
CA ALA A 216 8.62 -8.17 -2.39
C ALA A 216 8.39 -9.27 -1.35
N ILE A 217 7.33 -10.08 -1.51
CA ILE A 217 7.02 -11.21 -0.64
C ILE A 217 8.09 -12.30 -0.78
N ASN A 218 8.46 -12.68 -2.01
CA ASN A 218 9.51 -13.67 -2.24
C ASN A 218 10.84 -13.25 -1.61
N LYS A 219 11.20 -11.97 -1.70
CA LYS A 219 12.38 -11.42 -1.04
C LYS A 219 12.29 -11.50 0.48
N MET A 220 11.12 -11.25 1.04
CA MET A 220 10.88 -11.37 2.48
C MET A 220 10.95 -12.83 2.94
N MET A 221 10.33 -13.76 2.18
CA MET A 221 10.37 -15.19 2.45
C MET A 221 11.79 -15.73 2.39
N GLY A 222 12.56 -15.37 1.36
CA GLY A 222 13.98 -15.75 1.28
C GLY A 222 14.80 -15.26 2.48
N ARG A 223 14.50 -14.05 2.98
CA ARG A 223 15.13 -13.55 4.22
C ARG A 223 14.73 -14.34 5.47
N LEU A 224 13.46 -14.70 5.59
CA LEU A 224 12.96 -15.49 6.72
C LEU A 224 13.60 -16.88 6.72
N LYS A 225 13.68 -17.53 5.57
CA LYS A 225 14.34 -18.83 5.42
C LYS A 225 15.81 -18.77 5.83
N LEU A 226 16.57 -17.80 5.32
CA LEU A 226 17.96 -17.60 5.72
C LEU A 226 18.13 -17.36 7.23
N LEU A 227 17.17 -16.69 7.86
CA LEU A 227 17.19 -16.49 9.32
C LEU A 227 16.90 -17.80 10.08
N ASP A 228 15.97 -18.60 9.58
CA ASP A 228 15.58 -19.87 10.20
C ASP A 228 16.69 -20.91 10.03
N ASP A 229 17.26 -21.07 8.84
CA ASP A 229 18.42 -21.92 8.55
C ASP A 229 19.61 -21.53 9.46
N SER A 230 19.90 -20.22 9.58
CA SER A 230 20.97 -19.73 10.47
C SER A 230 20.68 -20.02 11.95
N ARG A 231 19.41 -20.00 12.37
CA ARG A 231 19.00 -20.36 13.73
C ARG A 231 19.14 -21.84 14.00
N GLU A 232 18.73 -22.69 13.05
CA GLU A 232 18.89 -24.16 13.18
C GLU A 232 20.36 -24.52 13.24
N GLU A 233 21.19 -23.99 12.36
CA GLU A 233 22.64 -24.18 12.36
C GLU A 233 23.25 -23.76 13.70
N PHE A 234 22.85 -22.59 14.22
CA PHE A 234 23.31 -22.10 15.53
C PHE A 234 22.96 -23.10 16.65
N VAL A 235 21.72 -23.58 16.73
CA VAL A 235 21.28 -24.55 17.76
C VAL A 235 22.03 -25.86 17.64
N SER A 236 22.23 -26.34 16.40
CA SER A 236 23.00 -27.56 16.13
C SER A 236 24.45 -27.42 16.60
N ASN A 237 25.12 -26.32 16.21
CA ASN A 237 26.51 -26.05 16.58
C ASN A 237 26.67 -25.88 18.09
N VAL A 238 25.76 -25.17 18.77
CA VAL A 238 25.76 -25.09 20.25
C VAL A 238 25.65 -26.45 20.89
N SER A 239 24.73 -27.30 20.40
CA SER A 239 24.53 -28.64 20.94
C SER A 239 25.78 -29.53 20.78
N HIS A 240 26.45 -29.43 19.63
CA HIS A 240 27.69 -30.15 19.37
C HIS A 240 28.86 -29.67 20.23
N GLU A 241 29.05 -28.37 20.37
CA GLU A 241 30.15 -27.79 21.13
C GLU A 241 30.00 -27.97 22.64
N LEU A 242 28.78 -28.11 23.17
CA LEU A 242 28.53 -28.45 24.57
C LEU A 242 28.61 -29.96 24.82
N LYS A 243 28.16 -30.83 23.88
CA LYS A 243 28.18 -32.29 24.06
C LYS A 243 29.58 -32.86 24.14
N THR A 244 30.53 -32.30 23.39
CA THR A 244 31.91 -32.82 23.32
C THR A 244 32.63 -32.74 24.68
N PRO A 245 32.75 -31.57 25.38
CA PRO A 245 33.40 -31.50 26.68
C PRO A 245 32.64 -32.31 27.75
N MET A 246 31.30 -32.32 27.74
CA MET A 246 30.50 -33.17 28.65
C MET A 246 30.81 -34.65 28.48
N THR A 247 30.97 -35.13 27.24
CA THR A 247 31.31 -36.53 26.96
C THR A 247 32.74 -36.82 27.42
N SER A 248 33.71 -35.94 27.19
CA SER A 248 35.09 -36.07 27.65
C SER A 248 35.15 -36.15 29.17
N MET A 249 34.50 -35.22 29.87
CA MET A 249 34.42 -35.24 31.34
C MET A 249 33.82 -36.55 31.86
N LYS A 250 32.74 -37.02 31.20
CA LYS A 250 32.09 -38.28 31.58
C LYS A 250 33.06 -39.47 31.43
N VAL A 251 33.77 -39.59 30.32
CA VAL A 251 34.74 -40.67 30.06
C VAL A 251 35.87 -40.65 31.11
N LEU A 252 36.40 -39.46 31.44
CA LEU A 252 37.41 -39.29 32.45
C LEU A 252 36.91 -39.71 33.86
N ALA A 253 35.69 -39.28 34.19
CA ALA A 253 35.05 -39.64 35.46
C ALA A 253 34.74 -41.13 35.55
N ASP A 254 34.19 -41.75 34.50
CA ASP A 254 33.92 -43.17 34.44
C ASP A 254 35.23 -43.98 34.57
N SER A 255 36.31 -43.54 33.91
CA SER A 255 37.63 -44.13 34.02
C SER A 255 38.20 -44.07 35.45
N LEU A 256 37.93 -42.98 36.18
CA LEU A 256 38.31 -42.85 37.60
C LEU A 256 37.51 -43.79 38.52
N LEU A 257 36.24 -44.03 38.20
CA LEU A 257 35.34 -44.87 39.00
C LEU A 257 35.59 -46.41 38.79
N GLU A 258 36.05 -46.81 37.59
CA GLU A 258 36.24 -48.19 37.22
C GLU A 258 37.59 -48.74 37.67
N GLN A 259 38.55 -47.92 38.03
CA GLN A 259 39.92 -48.39 38.44
C GLN A 259 40.07 -48.40 39.95
N GLU A 260 40.27 -49.56 40.50
CA GLU A 260 40.67 -49.78 41.91
C GLU A 260 42.18 -49.56 42.09
N ASN A 261 42.61 -48.71 43.02
CA ASN A 261 44.02 -48.41 43.36
C ASN A 261 44.79 -47.55 42.33
N LEU A 262 44.21 -46.50 41.77
CA LEU A 262 44.96 -45.57 40.99
C LEU A 262 46.04 -44.84 41.79
N PRO A 263 47.26 -44.62 41.23
CA PRO A 263 48.25 -43.71 41.82
C PRO A 263 47.72 -42.32 42.01
N VAL A 264 48.10 -41.65 43.09
CA VAL A 264 47.60 -40.28 43.42
C VAL A 264 47.92 -39.29 42.30
N GLU A 265 49.04 -39.44 41.62
CA GLU A 265 49.49 -38.61 40.52
C GLU A 265 48.52 -38.71 39.32
N MET A 266 48.11 -39.94 38.96
CA MET A 266 47.12 -40.15 37.89
C MET A 266 45.74 -39.63 38.27
N TYR A 267 45.33 -39.76 39.53
CA TYR A 267 44.08 -39.19 40.02
C TYR A 267 44.08 -37.66 39.89
N GLN A 268 45.21 -37.02 40.24
CA GLN A 268 45.38 -35.56 40.10
C GLN A 268 45.39 -35.14 38.64
N GLU A 269 45.96 -35.91 37.72
CA GLU A 269 45.98 -35.65 36.27
C GLU A 269 44.55 -35.68 35.71
N PHE A 270 43.79 -36.75 35.93
CA PHE A 270 42.40 -36.88 35.47
C PHE A 270 41.49 -35.81 36.06
N MET A 271 41.60 -35.48 37.36
CA MET A 271 40.85 -34.36 37.98
C MET A 271 41.25 -33.01 37.41
N GLY A 272 42.54 -32.84 37.08
CA GLY A 272 43.03 -31.64 36.40
C GLY A 272 42.46 -31.49 35.00
N ASP A 273 42.32 -32.57 34.26
CA ASP A 273 41.73 -32.55 32.92
C ASP A 273 40.22 -32.35 32.95
N ILE A 274 39.51 -32.92 33.93
CA ILE A 274 38.09 -32.60 34.17
C ILE A 274 37.92 -31.12 34.49
N ALA A 275 38.76 -30.54 35.33
CA ALA A 275 38.71 -29.10 35.67
C ALA A 275 38.94 -28.23 34.44
N LYS A 276 39.89 -28.57 33.55
CA LYS A 276 40.12 -27.84 32.28
C LYS A 276 38.89 -27.90 31.34
N GLU A 277 38.21 -29.05 31.25
CA GLU A 277 37.00 -29.17 30.42
C GLU A 277 35.82 -28.39 31.01
N ILE A 278 35.69 -28.30 32.35
CA ILE A 278 34.70 -27.45 33.02
C ILE A 278 34.98 -25.97 32.70
N ASP A 279 36.23 -25.51 32.79
CA ASP A 279 36.61 -24.13 32.45
C ASP A 279 36.31 -23.81 30.99
N ARG A 280 36.55 -24.74 30.08
CA ARG A 280 36.25 -24.63 28.67
C ARG A 280 34.74 -24.51 28.43
N GLU A 281 33.91 -25.33 29.09
CA GLU A 281 32.44 -25.26 28.97
C GLU A 281 31.91 -23.95 29.49
N ASN A 282 32.39 -23.47 30.64
CA ASN A 282 32.07 -22.15 31.19
C ASN A 282 32.40 -21.00 30.23
N LYS A 283 33.52 -21.09 29.51
CA LYS A 283 33.90 -20.12 28.49
C LYS A 283 32.93 -20.14 27.33
N ILE A 284 32.55 -21.33 26.81
CA ILE A 284 31.56 -21.47 25.75
C ILE A 284 30.23 -20.85 26.16
N ILE A 285 29.73 -21.14 27.37
CA ILE A 285 28.46 -20.60 27.89
C ILE A 285 28.53 -19.08 28.00
N THR A 286 29.61 -18.51 28.50
CA THR A 286 29.83 -17.08 28.66
C THR A 286 29.86 -16.36 27.31
N ASP A 287 30.56 -16.94 26.33
CA ASP A 287 30.67 -16.42 24.96
C ASP A 287 29.30 -16.45 24.29
N LEU A 288 28.52 -17.53 24.44
CA LEU A 288 27.14 -17.66 23.94
C LEU A 288 26.23 -16.62 24.54
N LEU A 289 26.24 -16.43 25.86
CA LEU A 289 25.42 -15.42 26.56
C LEU A 289 25.77 -14.02 26.09
N SER A 290 27.05 -13.73 25.86
CA SER A 290 27.52 -12.46 25.34
C SER A 290 27.01 -12.20 23.93
N LEU A 291 27.03 -13.22 23.06
CA LEU A 291 26.53 -13.18 21.70
C LEU A 291 25.02 -12.94 21.65
N VAL A 292 24.22 -13.71 22.43
CA VAL A 292 22.78 -13.57 22.51
C VAL A 292 22.37 -12.20 23.06
N LYS A 293 23.11 -11.68 24.04
CA LYS A 293 22.89 -10.32 24.54
C LYS A 293 23.14 -9.26 23.47
N MET A 294 24.17 -9.41 22.64
CA MET A 294 24.51 -8.45 21.57
C MET A 294 23.54 -8.52 20.37
N ASP A 295 22.89 -9.66 20.11
CA ASP A 295 21.97 -9.83 18.99
C ASP A 295 20.57 -9.20 19.21
N LYS A 296 20.19 -8.90 20.44
CA LYS A 296 18.90 -8.23 20.73
C LYS A 296 18.89 -6.83 20.13
N LYS A 297 18.10 -6.63 19.06
CA LYS A 297 17.79 -5.29 18.51
C LYS A 297 17.22 -4.40 19.62
N GLY A 298 17.88 -3.27 19.88
CA GLY A 298 17.42 -2.29 20.86
C GLY A 298 18.15 -2.33 22.20
N GLN A 299 19.22 -3.10 22.36
CA GLN A 299 20.07 -2.95 23.54
C GLN A 299 20.80 -1.59 23.49
N THR A 300 20.50 -0.73 24.45
CA THR A 300 21.24 0.52 24.66
C THR A 300 22.66 0.21 25.08
N LEU A 301 23.64 0.73 24.33
CA LEU A 301 25.01 0.73 24.73
C LEU A 301 25.16 1.65 25.95
N ASN A 302 25.98 1.25 26.91
CA ASN A 302 26.38 2.17 27.97
C ASN A 302 27.54 3.05 27.46
N ILE A 303 27.17 4.11 26.74
CA ILE A 303 28.14 4.99 26.11
C ILE A 303 28.71 5.97 27.09
N GLU A 304 30.04 5.92 27.27
CA GLU A 304 30.79 6.80 28.11
C GLU A 304 32.03 7.36 27.35
N SER A 305 32.51 8.49 27.77
CA SER A 305 33.74 9.09 27.18
C SER A 305 34.95 8.42 27.80
N ILE A 306 35.63 7.55 27.05
CA ILE A 306 36.70 6.69 27.54
C ILE A 306 38.00 7.03 26.84
N ASN A 307 39.09 7.02 27.60
CA ASN A 307 40.47 7.08 27.07
C ASN A 307 40.89 5.74 26.50
N ILE A 308 40.98 5.65 25.19
CA ILE A 308 41.27 4.39 24.47
C ILE A 308 42.67 3.88 24.74
N ASN A 309 43.65 4.78 24.98
CA ASN A 309 45.01 4.38 25.32
C ASN A 309 45.05 3.60 26.64
N GLU A 310 44.40 4.13 27.67
CA GLU A 310 44.33 3.47 28.98
C GLU A 310 43.59 2.14 28.91
N LEU A 311 42.49 2.10 28.14
CA LEU A 311 41.72 0.86 27.90
C LEU A 311 42.58 -0.22 27.26
N LEU A 312 43.34 0.12 26.21
CA LEU A 312 44.25 -0.84 25.56
C LEU A 312 45.36 -1.31 26.50
N GLU A 313 46.00 -0.40 27.25
CA GLU A 313 47.02 -0.77 28.24
C GLU A 313 46.47 -1.76 29.27
N GLN A 314 45.28 -1.54 29.80
CA GLN A 314 44.65 -2.46 30.74
C GLN A 314 44.35 -3.84 30.14
N ILE A 315 43.88 -3.89 28.87
CA ILE A 315 43.65 -5.14 28.15
C ILE A 315 44.98 -5.89 27.99
N LEU A 316 46.00 -5.23 27.48
CA LEU A 316 47.32 -5.85 27.21
C LEU A 316 47.99 -6.31 28.51
N LYS A 317 47.91 -5.54 29.59
CA LYS A 317 48.40 -5.93 30.91
C LYS A 317 47.77 -7.22 31.43
N ARG A 318 46.44 -7.38 31.19
CA ARG A 318 45.71 -8.60 31.56
C ARG A 318 46.11 -9.81 30.72
N LEU A 319 46.45 -9.62 29.43
CA LEU A 319 46.80 -10.72 28.52
C LEU A 319 48.28 -11.06 28.53
N LYS A 320 49.14 -10.23 29.09
CA LYS A 320 50.57 -10.41 29.19
C LYS A 320 50.98 -11.78 29.81
N PRO A 321 50.37 -12.29 30.93
CA PRO A 321 50.74 -13.59 31.47
C PRO A 321 50.43 -14.74 30.52
N ILE A 322 49.44 -14.61 29.63
CA ILE A 322 49.10 -15.62 28.63
C ILE A 322 50.16 -15.62 27.52
N ALA A 323 50.56 -14.45 27.08
CA ALA A 323 51.62 -14.28 26.07
C ALA A 323 52.99 -14.81 26.56
N GLU A 324 53.35 -14.49 27.82
CA GLU A 324 54.58 -14.96 28.42
C GLU A 324 54.68 -16.49 28.48
N LYS A 325 53.58 -17.18 28.73
CA LYS A 325 53.57 -18.67 28.70
C LYS A 325 53.91 -19.24 27.32
N LYS A 326 53.73 -18.49 26.26
CA LYS A 326 53.97 -18.87 24.86
C LYS A 326 55.22 -18.15 24.28
N ASN A 327 55.95 -17.39 25.11
CA ASN A 327 57.07 -16.54 24.70
C ASN A 327 56.72 -15.56 23.56
N VAL A 328 55.49 -15.04 23.55
CA VAL A 328 55.05 -14.06 22.57
C VAL A 328 55.21 -12.66 23.14
N GLU A 329 55.93 -11.79 22.41
CA GLU A 329 56.13 -10.41 22.79
C GLU A 329 54.87 -9.59 22.39
N ILE A 330 54.32 -8.82 23.34
CA ILE A 330 53.24 -7.86 23.04
C ILE A 330 53.77 -6.47 23.12
N VAL A 331 53.67 -5.69 22.00
CA VAL A 331 54.10 -4.30 21.89
C VAL A 331 52.87 -3.43 21.62
N MET A 332 52.78 -2.31 22.35
CA MET A 332 51.75 -1.27 22.09
C MET A 332 52.40 -0.04 21.50
N GLU A 333 51.85 0.47 20.41
CA GLU A 333 52.28 1.72 19.79
C GLU A 333 51.09 2.69 19.71
N SER A 334 51.25 3.88 20.22
CA SER A 334 50.22 4.92 20.15
C SER A 334 50.85 6.26 19.80
N PHE A 335 50.30 6.90 18.78
CA PHE A 335 50.85 8.16 18.26
C PHE A 335 50.32 9.40 19.00
N ARG A 336 49.18 9.28 19.69
CA ARG A 336 48.55 10.37 20.44
C ARG A 336 47.47 9.85 21.39
N PRO A 337 47.13 10.62 22.45
CA PRO A 337 45.96 10.31 23.27
C PRO A 337 44.68 10.34 22.42
N VAL A 338 43.80 9.34 22.62
CA VAL A 338 42.53 9.20 21.93
C VAL A 338 41.43 9.01 22.96
N THR A 339 40.41 9.88 22.94
CA THR A 339 39.20 9.75 23.74
C THR A 339 38.03 9.55 22.80
N ALA A 340 37.15 8.60 23.11
CA ALA A 340 35.99 8.29 22.27
C ALA A 340 34.76 7.90 23.13
N GLU A 341 33.57 8.13 22.57
CA GLU A 341 32.31 7.73 23.16
C GLU A 341 31.99 6.26 22.82
N ILE A 342 32.18 5.36 23.79
CA ILE A 342 32.07 3.91 23.60
C ILE A 342 31.50 3.21 24.82
N ASP A 343 31.00 1.98 24.62
CA ASP A 343 30.72 1.02 25.70
C ASP A 343 32.02 0.27 26.03
N GLU A 344 32.64 0.66 27.15
CA GLU A 344 33.92 0.14 27.62
C GLU A 344 33.95 -1.39 27.70
N THR A 345 32.89 -1.99 28.27
CA THR A 345 32.80 -3.44 28.44
C THR A 345 32.79 -4.18 27.12
N LYS A 346 31.98 -3.72 26.17
CA LYS A 346 31.87 -4.40 24.86
C LYS A 346 33.11 -4.18 23.99
N LEU A 347 33.68 -2.98 24.00
CA LEU A 347 34.92 -2.74 23.26
C LEU A 347 36.11 -3.49 23.89
N SER A 348 36.22 -3.52 25.21
CA SER A 348 37.27 -4.30 25.92
C SER A 348 37.14 -5.80 25.52
N LEU A 349 35.91 -6.36 25.47
CA LEU A 349 35.72 -7.71 25.06
C LEU A 349 36.12 -7.96 23.60
N ALA A 350 35.80 -7.03 22.69
CA ALA A 350 36.18 -7.13 21.28
C ALA A 350 37.71 -7.17 21.10
N ILE A 351 38.38 -6.20 21.67
CA ILE A 351 39.85 -6.10 21.54
C ILE A 351 40.56 -7.26 22.26
N SER A 352 40.03 -7.69 23.42
CA SER A 352 40.61 -8.85 24.13
C SER A 352 40.54 -10.11 23.28
N ASN A 353 39.42 -10.35 22.58
CA ASN A 353 39.27 -11.51 21.66
C ASN A 353 40.26 -11.46 20.49
N LEU A 354 40.52 -10.24 19.93
CA LEU A 354 41.48 -10.11 18.85
C LEU A 354 42.91 -10.37 19.32
N VAL A 355 43.31 -9.78 20.44
CA VAL A 355 44.65 -9.97 20.99
C VAL A 355 44.84 -11.39 21.53
N GLU A 356 43.84 -11.98 22.17
CA GLU A 356 43.90 -13.37 22.61
C GLU A 356 44.11 -14.35 21.43
N ASN A 357 43.43 -14.11 20.31
CA ASN A 357 43.62 -14.89 19.09
C ASN A 357 45.05 -14.67 18.51
N ALA A 358 45.50 -13.45 18.46
CA ALA A 358 46.88 -13.11 17.98
C ALA A 358 47.96 -13.83 18.79
N VAL A 359 47.82 -13.92 20.12
CA VAL A 359 48.73 -14.70 20.98
C VAL A 359 48.54 -16.21 20.77
N LYS A 360 47.31 -16.67 20.69
CA LYS A 360 46.95 -18.08 20.66
C LYS A 360 47.40 -18.79 19.39
N TYR A 361 47.22 -18.14 18.24
CA TYR A 361 47.60 -18.68 16.93
C TYR A 361 48.97 -18.20 16.45
N ASN A 362 49.80 -17.64 17.38
CA ASN A 362 51.15 -17.25 17.11
C ASN A 362 52.12 -18.45 17.15
N HIS A 363 53.30 -18.26 16.59
CA HIS A 363 54.45 -19.12 16.78
C HIS A 363 55.13 -18.88 18.13
N ASP A 364 55.87 -19.85 18.64
CA ASP A 364 56.73 -19.66 19.79
C ASP A 364 57.82 -18.61 19.47
N ASN A 365 58.04 -17.69 20.39
CA ASN A 365 58.89 -16.48 20.20
C ASN A 365 58.40 -15.52 19.12
N GLY A 366 57.11 -15.52 18.79
CA GLY A 366 56.48 -14.55 17.90
C GLY A 366 56.18 -13.25 18.60
N TRP A 367 55.50 -12.36 17.86
CA TRP A 367 55.14 -11.03 18.37
C TRP A 367 53.68 -10.68 18.04
N VAL A 368 53.10 -9.80 18.87
CA VAL A 368 51.81 -9.17 18.64
C VAL A 368 51.96 -7.66 18.79
N HIS A 369 51.66 -6.94 17.75
CA HIS A 369 51.76 -5.48 17.72
C HIS A 369 50.37 -4.85 17.70
N VAL A 370 50.05 -4.05 18.73
CA VAL A 370 48.79 -3.34 18.84
C VAL A 370 49.04 -1.86 18.63
N SER A 371 48.50 -1.31 17.55
CA SER A 371 48.66 0.11 17.26
C SER A 371 47.33 0.88 17.35
N LEU A 372 47.40 2.08 17.94
CA LEU A 372 46.27 3.00 18.05
C LEU A 372 46.54 4.27 17.24
N ASN A 373 45.64 4.59 16.33
CA ASN A 373 45.64 5.84 15.58
C ASN A 373 44.23 6.46 15.53
N ALA A 374 44.13 7.74 15.20
CA ALA A 374 42.84 8.38 15.03
C ALA A 374 42.91 9.48 13.97
N ASP A 375 41.85 9.72 13.25
CA ASP A 375 41.60 10.90 12.43
C ASP A 375 40.59 11.84 13.13
N HIS A 376 39.96 12.72 12.39
CA HIS A 376 38.96 13.68 12.91
C HIS A 376 37.57 13.08 13.15
N LYS A 377 37.30 11.82 12.71
CA LYS A 377 36.00 11.16 12.80
C LYS A 377 36.07 9.80 13.47
N PHE A 378 37.18 9.09 13.29
CA PHE A 378 37.33 7.71 13.71
C PHE A 378 38.63 7.48 14.46
N PHE A 379 38.63 6.49 15.34
CA PHE A 379 39.87 5.88 15.80
C PHE A 379 40.02 4.46 15.22
N TYR A 380 41.26 4.03 15.13
CA TYR A 380 41.67 2.78 14.54
C TYR A 380 42.53 2.01 15.52
N VAL A 381 42.10 0.78 15.83
CA VAL A 381 42.92 -0.20 16.55
C VAL A 381 43.35 -1.28 15.56
N LYS A 382 44.62 -1.47 15.39
CA LYS A 382 45.23 -2.47 14.52
C LYS A 382 45.91 -3.50 15.41
N VAL A 383 45.58 -4.79 15.28
CA VAL A 383 46.21 -5.91 15.95
C VAL A 383 46.90 -6.74 14.89
N GLU A 384 48.22 -6.80 14.92
CA GLU A 384 49.09 -7.53 14.00
C GLU A 384 49.80 -8.65 14.77
N ASP A 385 49.89 -9.81 14.18
CA ASP A 385 50.62 -10.96 14.72
C ASP A 385 51.50 -11.62 13.67
N SER A 386 52.54 -12.30 14.14
CA SER A 386 53.47 -13.11 13.35
C SER A 386 53.10 -14.59 13.35
N GLY A 387 51.83 -14.89 13.49
CA GLY A 387 51.35 -16.26 13.63
C GLY A 387 51.18 -17.05 12.34
N ILE A 388 50.43 -18.12 12.42
CA ILE A 388 50.25 -19.07 11.30
C ILE A 388 49.49 -18.47 10.09
N GLY A 389 48.87 -17.31 10.23
CA GLY A 389 48.07 -16.71 9.20
C GLY A 389 46.73 -17.41 8.97
N ILE A 390 45.97 -16.92 7.99
CA ILE A 390 44.64 -17.46 7.62
C ILE A 390 44.59 -17.64 6.10
N PRO A 391 44.27 -18.84 5.61
CA PRO A 391 44.07 -19.10 4.18
C PRO A 391 43.10 -18.14 3.54
N LYS A 392 43.35 -17.75 2.30
CA LYS A 392 42.58 -16.71 1.60
C LYS A 392 41.08 -17.02 1.50
N ASP A 393 40.76 -18.29 1.28
CA ASP A 393 39.36 -18.74 1.12
C ASP A 393 38.59 -18.65 2.45
N ASP A 394 39.28 -18.79 3.59
CA ASP A 394 38.69 -18.77 4.92
C ASP A 394 38.49 -17.35 5.48
N GLN A 395 39.23 -16.34 4.96
CA GLN A 395 39.17 -14.96 5.47
C GLN A 395 37.76 -14.33 5.41
N ALA A 396 36.92 -14.72 4.46
CA ALA A 396 35.54 -14.28 4.36
C ALA A 396 34.66 -14.82 5.50
N HIS A 397 35.01 -15.99 6.04
CA HIS A 397 34.22 -16.76 6.99
C HIS A 397 34.68 -16.65 8.46
N VAL A 398 35.86 -16.09 8.73
CA VAL A 398 36.45 -16.04 10.09
C VAL A 398 35.57 -15.34 11.14
N PHE A 399 34.63 -14.50 10.71
CA PHE A 399 33.68 -13.81 11.59
C PHE A 399 32.35 -14.56 11.76
N GLU A 400 32.18 -15.70 11.10
CA GLU A 400 31.00 -16.55 11.29
C GLU A 400 31.07 -17.26 12.64
N ARG A 401 29.91 -17.56 13.21
CA ARG A 401 29.80 -18.23 14.50
C ARG A 401 30.29 -19.66 14.39
N PHE A 402 31.10 -20.14 15.34
CA PHE A 402 31.68 -21.46 15.38
C PHE A 402 32.64 -21.82 14.22
N PHE A 403 32.98 -20.84 13.38
CA PHE A 403 33.91 -21.04 12.28
C PHE A 403 35.32 -21.24 12.80
N ARG A 404 36.04 -22.20 12.19
CA ARG A 404 37.41 -22.56 12.50
C ARG A 404 38.06 -23.11 11.24
N VAL A 405 39.25 -22.59 10.91
CA VAL A 405 40.03 -22.95 9.72
C VAL A 405 40.37 -24.47 9.75
N ASP A 406 40.76 -24.99 10.92
CA ASP A 406 41.07 -26.39 11.10
C ASP A 406 40.41 -26.95 12.38
N LYS A 407 39.44 -27.85 12.21
CA LYS A 407 38.69 -28.47 13.31
C LYS A 407 39.49 -29.44 14.15
N SER A 408 40.60 -30.01 13.63
CA SER A 408 41.42 -31.01 14.30
C SER A 408 42.50 -30.38 15.21
N HIS A 409 43.32 -29.52 14.68
CA HIS A 409 44.36 -28.82 15.43
C HIS A 409 43.83 -27.80 16.43
N SER A 410 42.71 -27.21 16.13
CA SER A 410 42.11 -26.17 16.98
C SER A 410 41.42 -26.73 18.25
N ARG A 411 41.23 -28.06 18.38
CA ARG A 411 40.79 -28.69 19.65
C ARG A 411 41.91 -28.68 20.70
N GLU A 412 43.12 -28.92 20.31
CA GLU A 412 44.29 -28.86 21.20
C GLU A 412 44.57 -27.41 21.65
N ILE A 413 44.34 -26.45 20.78
CA ILE A 413 44.55 -25.02 21.05
C ILE A 413 43.36 -24.40 21.84
N GLY A 414 42.18 -25.06 21.96
CA GLY A 414 41.09 -24.67 22.87
C GLY A 414 40.25 -23.43 22.45
N GLY A 415 39.84 -23.31 21.17
CA GLY A 415 39.01 -22.18 20.71
C GLY A 415 37.50 -22.52 20.63
N THR A 416 36.64 -21.58 20.97
CA THR A 416 35.18 -21.71 20.87
C THR A 416 34.64 -21.41 19.47
N GLY A 417 35.42 -20.74 18.60
CA GLY A 417 34.93 -20.20 17.31
C GLY A 417 33.94 -19.03 17.44
N LEU A 418 33.73 -18.51 18.66
CA LEU A 418 32.79 -17.41 18.92
C LEU A 418 33.49 -16.05 19.09
N GLY A 419 34.79 -16.05 19.44
CA GLY A 419 35.51 -14.80 19.80
C GLY A 419 35.53 -13.75 18.70
N LEU A 420 35.79 -14.11 17.43
CA LEU A 420 35.79 -13.18 16.31
C LEU A 420 34.38 -12.69 15.95
N ALA A 421 33.36 -13.56 16.08
CA ALA A 421 31.97 -13.16 15.91
C ALA A 421 31.54 -12.15 16.98
N ILE A 422 31.95 -12.36 18.25
CA ILE A 422 31.71 -11.41 19.34
C ILE A 422 32.41 -10.07 19.07
N ALA A 423 33.68 -10.10 18.63
CA ALA A 423 34.43 -8.90 18.30
C ALA A 423 33.75 -8.10 17.19
N ARG A 424 33.33 -8.76 16.11
CA ARG A 424 32.59 -8.13 15.01
C ARG A 424 31.28 -7.52 15.49
N ASN A 425 30.48 -8.24 16.28
CA ASN A 425 29.18 -7.73 16.77
C ASN A 425 29.37 -6.52 17.68
N ALA A 426 30.37 -6.53 18.56
CA ALA A 426 30.69 -5.39 19.40
C ALA A 426 31.13 -4.15 18.58
N VAL A 427 31.97 -4.35 17.57
CA VAL A 427 32.40 -3.26 16.66
C VAL A 427 31.23 -2.70 15.86
N ILE A 428 30.36 -3.56 15.32
CA ILE A 428 29.15 -3.13 14.59
C ILE A 428 28.19 -2.38 15.52
N ALA A 429 28.01 -2.82 16.76
CA ALA A 429 27.19 -2.12 17.75
C ALA A 429 27.68 -0.66 17.97
N HIS A 430 28.99 -0.43 17.93
CA HIS A 430 29.61 0.91 17.96
C HIS A 430 29.62 1.62 16.60
N ARG A 431 28.87 1.12 15.59
CA ARG A 431 28.85 1.64 14.21
C ARG A 431 30.23 1.66 13.54
N GLY A 432 31.10 0.79 14.02
CA GLY A 432 32.41 0.57 13.49
C GLY A 432 32.45 -0.45 12.36
N ALA A 433 33.65 -0.70 11.89
CA ALA A 433 33.95 -1.76 10.92
C ALA A 433 35.22 -2.48 11.34
N ILE A 434 35.25 -3.80 11.10
CA ILE A 434 36.44 -4.64 11.30
C ILE A 434 36.84 -5.26 9.95
N LYS A 435 38.12 -5.30 9.68
CA LYS A 435 38.74 -5.92 8.50
C LYS A 435 39.86 -6.84 8.92
N VAL A 436 40.03 -7.91 8.15
CA VAL A 436 41.14 -8.85 8.26
C VAL A 436 42.00 -8.80 6.99
N TYR A 437 43.29 -8.83 7.17
CA TYR A 437 44.27 -9.11 6.12
C TYR A 437 45.20 -10.18 6.68
N SER A 438 45.47 -11.25 5.95
CA SER A 438 46.34 -12.31 6.41
C SER A 438 46.98 -13.01 5.24
N GLU A 439 48.23 -13.48 5.46
CA GLU A 439 48.94 -14.36 4.55
C GLU A 439 49.35 -15.60 5.33
N GLU A 440 49.06 -16.79 4.78
CA GLU A 440 49.34 -18.06 5.42
C GLU A 440 50.86 -18.22 5.66
N GLY A 441 51.25 -18.45 6.89
CA GLY A 441 52.64 -18.56 7.31
C GLY A 441 53.31 -17.23 7.65
N GLU A 442 52.72 -16.06 7.37
CA GLU A 442 53.30 -14.75 7.64
C GLU A 442 52.63 -13.99 8.80
N GLY A 443 51.37 -14.31 9.08
CA GLY A 443 50.61 -13.71 10.18
C GLY A 443 49.31 -13.07 9.78
N THR A 444 48.66 -12.40 10.75
CA THR A 444 47.31 -11.80 10.56
C THR A 444 47.31 -10.37 11.08
N THR A 445 46.56 -9.52 10.38
CA THR A 445 46.25 -8.16 10.76
C THR A 445 44.76 -7.93 10.84
N PHE A 446 44.25 -7.63 12.03
CA PHE A 446 42.90 -7.15 12.23
C PHE A 446 42.90 -5.63 12.39
N THR A 447 42.04 -4.94 11.63
CA THR A 447 41.88 -3.48 11.73
C THR A 447 40.44 -3.16 12.15
N VAL A 448 40.30 -2.56 13.31
CA VAL A 448 39.04 -2.07 13.88
C VAL A 448 38.96 -0.56 13.69
N ARG A 449 37.86 -0.08 13.13
CA ARG A 449 37.57 1.36 12.97
C ARG A 449 36.26 1.68 13.70
N ILE A 450 36.28 2.65 14.61
CA ILE A 450 35.10 3.07 15.39
C ILE A 450 34.99 4.60 15.36
N PRO A 451 33.77 5.20 15.28
CA PRO A 451 33.58 6.63 15.39
C PRO A 451 34.03 7.16 16.77
N LEU A 452 34.64 8.36 16.80
CA LEU A 452 35.01 9.03 18.05
C LEU A 452 33.79 9.50 18.86
N ILE A 453 32.71 9.86 18.15
CA ILE A 453 31.42 10.29 18.74
C ILE A 453 30.35 9.30 18.37
N TYR A 454 29.61 8.82 19.35
CA TYR A 454 28.49 7.93 19.14
C TYR A 454 27.20 8.71 18.83
N THR A 455 26.74 8.65 17.60
CA THR A 455 25.43 9.22 17.22
C THR A 455 24.34 8.17 17.33
N ALA A 456 23.44 8.31 18.30
CA ALA A 456 22.22 7.52 18.34
C ALA A 456 21.33 7.86 17.13
N SER A 457 20.82 6.86 16.38
CA SER A 457 19.89 7.06 15.25
C SER A 457 18.47 6.94 15.72
#